data_7ea1dcc44f248b5375797a6d4b2d1196
#
_entry.id   7ea1dcc44f248b5375797a6d4b2d1196
#
_cell.length_a   1.000
_cell.length_b   1.000
_cell.length_c   1.000
_cell.angle_alpha   90.00
_cell.angle_beta   90.00
_cell.angle_gamma   90.00
#
_symmetry.space_group_name_H-M   'P 1'
#
loop_
_entity.id
_entity.type
_entity.pdbx_description
1 polymer ?
#
loop_
_entity_poly.entity_id
_entity_poly.type
_entity_poly.pdbx_seq_one_letter_code
_entity_poly.pdbx_strand_id
1 'polypeptide(L)'
;MADKKNYYEILGIERNATPDEIKSAYRKLAMKYHPDRNQGSEEAAEKFKEINEANETLSDPEKRKQYDFELDHPGMGGGGFGGFEGFGGFSDIFEGIFGGAFGGGGAAPRQTVGAKVQVEMPLSFMDAAKGCRKTFRYKHNVPCSCCHGTGAKDGEAFSFCSQCNGTGTVKTVRNTMFGRTIQQGVCPNCNGKGKIIKEKCGECRGKGIVVSEDEMSINIPAGANTGSYMRFEAKGHAAPDGGRAGDLIVAFRVEDHKIFTREEFDLHIDLPISFLTATLGGKVKVPTLDETIEYTIPEGTQSGEIFKIRGKGIRTSRGVGNLFLHVVVEVPKLSREQKKQLEKVYEEIGLKQQEQMKKYADNMEALYGETPY
;
A
#
# COMPACT_ATOMS: atom_id res chain seq x y z
N MET A 1 -38.30 -5.93 -26.05
CA MET A 1 -36.86 -6.08 -26.39
C MET A 1 -36.29 -4.68 -26.29
N ALA A 2 -35.48 -4.38 -25.26
CA ALA A 2 -34.88 -3.06 -25.14
C ALA A 2 -33.78 -2.93 -26.18
N ASP A 3 -33.88 -1.95 -27.06
CA ASP A 3 -32.87 -1.62 -28.06
C ASP A 3 -31.55 -1.30 -27.31
N LYS A 4 -30.56 -2.18 -27.43
CA LYS A 4 -29.20 -1.90 -26.96
C LYS A 4 -28.66 -0.72 -27.76
N LYS A 5 -28.52 0.44 -27.11
CA LYS A 5 -27.92 1.62 -27.73
C LYS A 5 -26.49 1.30 -28.18
N ASN A 6 -26.20 1.70 -29.42
CA ASN A 6 -24.87 1.56 -30.00
C ASN A 6 -23.84 2.42 -29.24
N TYR A 7 -22.67 1.88 -28.91
CA TYR A 7 -21.63 2.60 -28.17
C TYR A 7 -21.16 3.88 -28.86
N TYR A 8 -21.20 3.92 -30.19
CA TYR A 8 -20.91 5.16 -30.93
C TYR A 8 -21.99 6.22 -30.71
N GLU A 9 -23.27 5.82 -30.61
CA GLU A 9 -24.39 6.73 -30.28
C GLU A 9 -24.33 7.22 -28.81
N ILE A 10 -23.91 6.35 -27.90
CA ILE A 10 -23.72 6.73 -26.46
C ILE A 10 -22.67 7.82 -26.33
N LEU A 11 -21.56 7.72 -27.07
CA LEU A 11 -20.51 8.75 -27.08
C LEU A 11 -20.81 9.93 -28.01
N GLY A 12 -21.84 9.82 -28.88
CA GLY A 12 -22.21 10.87 -29.84
C GLY A 12 -21.16 11.09 -30.94
N ILE A 13 -20.52 10.01 -31.41
CA ILE A 13 -19.46 10.03 -32.39
C ILE A 13 -19.83 9.11 -33.57
N GLU A 14 -19.17 9.31 -34.70
CA GLU A 14 -19.35 8.43 -35.88
C GLU A 14 -18.51 7.15 -35.74
N ARG A 15 -18.94 6.09 -36.46
CA ARG A 15 -18.26 4.79 -36.45
C ARG A 15 -16.80 4.85 -36.99
N ASN A 16 -16.46 5.85 -37.77
CA ASN A 16 -15.11 6.12 -38.29
C ASN A 16 -14.26 7.01 -37.40
N ALA A 17 -14.75 7.39 -36.20
CA ALA A 17 -14.05 8.29 -35.26
C ALA A 17 -12.67 7.77 -34.92
N THR A 18 -11.71 8.72 -34.85
CA THR A 18 -10.32 8.49 -34.45
C THR A 18 -10.22 8.23 -32.95
N PRO A 19 -9.14 7.59 -32.46
CA PRO A 19 -8.93 7.39 -31.03
C PRO A 19 -8.95 8.68 -30.21
N ASP A 20 -8.48 9.79 -30.78
CA ASP A 20 -8.49 11.11 -30.13
C ASP A 20 -9.90 11.70 -30.03
N GLU A 21 -10.74 11.47 -31.02
CA GLU A 21 -12.15 11.90 -31.00
C GLU A 21 -12.94 11.09 -29.96
N ILE A 22 -12.74 9.77 -29.88
CA ILE A 22 -13.32 8.92 -28.84
C ILE A 22 -12.96 9.44 -27.46
N LYS A 23 -11.68 9.71 -27.21
CA LYS A 23 -11.18 10.21 -25.93
C LYS A 23 -11.71 11.60 -25.58
N SER A 24 -11.87 12.47 -26.58
CA SER A 24 -12.42 13.81 -26.42
C SER A 24 -13.92 13.76 -26.06
N ALA A 25 -14.69 12.95 -26.77
CA ALA A 25 -16.11 12.74 -26.51
C ALA A 25 -16.36 12.17 -25.12
N TYR A 26 -15.59 11.13 -24.76
CA TYR A 26 -15.64 10.56 -23.42
C TYR A 26 -15.39 11.61 -22.32
N ARG A 27 -14.33 12.41 -22.42
CA ARG A 27 -14.02 13.44 -21.42
C ARG A 27 -15.15 14.45 -21.25
N LYS A 28 -15.77 14.88 -22.34
CA LYS A 28 -16.90 15.85 -22.30
C LYS A 28 -18.10 15.26 -21.57
N LEU A 29 -18.47 14.01 -21.89
CA LEU A 29 -19.60 13.33 -21.31
C LEU A 29 -19.35 12.91 -19.85
N ALA A 30 -18.13 12.42 -19.53
CA ALA A 30 -17.74 12.07 -18.18
C ALA A 30 -17.77 13.28 -17.26
N MET A 31 -17.31 14.46 -17.71
CA MET A 31 -17.44 15.71 -16.94
C MET A 31 -18.89 16.17 -16.75
N LYS A 32 -19.75 15.92 -17.74
CA LYS A 32 -21.18 16.31 -17.69
C LYS A 32 -21.97 15.44 -16.71
N TYR A 33 -21.70 14.13 -16.68
CA TYR A 33 -22.43 13.16 -15.85
C TYR A 33 -21.65 12.69 -14.63
N HIS A 34 -20.58 13.41 -14.22
CA HIS A 34 -19.80 13.09 -13.02
C HIS A 34 -20.66 13.10 -11.75
N PRO A 35 -20.55 12.08 -10.87
CA PRO A 35 -21.37 11.99 -9.66
C PRO A 35 -21.25 13.23 -8.76
N ASP A 36 -20.07 13.82 -8.62
CA ASP A 36 -19.84 15.01 -7.79
C ASP A 36 -20.55 16.27 -8.32
N ARG A 37 -20.86 16.31 -9.62
CA ARG A 37 -21.55 17.45 -10.24
C ARG A 37 -23.05 17.29 -10.30
N ASN A 38 -23.54 16.06 -10.23
CA ASN A 38 -24.96 15.73 -10.39
C ASN A 38 -25.61 15.25 -9.07
N GLN A 39 -25.02 15.51 -7.91
CA GLN A 39 -25.55 15.32 -6.55
C GLN A 39 -26.32 13.99 -6.35
N GLY A 40 -25.83 12.88 -6.90
CA GLY A 40 -26.44 11.56 -6.70
C GLY A 40 -27.68 11.26 -7.55
N SER A 41 -27.90 11.99 -8.64
CA SER A 41 -28.97 11.65 -9.60
C SER A 41 -28.75 10.27 -10.19
N GLU A 42 -29.72 9.37 -10.02
CA GLU A 42 -29.70 7.99 -10.48
C GLU A 42 -29.56 7.92 -12.02
N GLU A 43 -30.26 8.82 -12.74
CA GLU A 43 -30.16 8.96 -14.19
C GLU A 43 -28.76 9.36 -14.67
N ALA A 44 -28.06 10.22 -13.90
CA ALA A 44 -26.69 10.62 -14.22
C ALA A 44 -25.70 9.48 -13.97
N ALA A 45 -25.93 8.68 -12.94
CA ALA A 45 -25.10 7.52 -12.61
C ALA A 45 -25.25 6.42 -13.67
N GLU A 46 -26.46 6.16 -14.16
CA GLU A 46 -26.70 5.20 -15.26
C GLU A 46 -26.01 5.64 -16.56
N LYS A 47 -26.19 6.90 -16.95
CA LYS A 47 -25.50 7.46 -18.13
C LYS A 47 -23.99 7.44 -17.99
N PHE A 48 -23.46 7.71 -16.80
CA PHE A 48 -22.02 7.65 -16.56
C PHE A 48 -21.48 6.23 -16.71
N LYS A 49 -22.25 5.21 -16.28
CA LYS A 49 -21.91 3.79 -16.46
C LYS A 49 -21.91 3.41 -17.95
N GLU A 50 -22.95 3.78 -18.72
CA GLU A 50 -23.01 3.55 -20.16
C GLU A 50 -21.84 4.20 -20.92
N ILE A 51 -21.46 5.43 -20.55
CA ILE A 51 -20.35 6.18 -21.14
C ILE A 51 -19.00 5.50 -20.87
N ASN A 52 -18.80 5.00 -19.65
CA ASN A 52 -17.57 4.27 -19.29
C ASN A 52 -17.45 2.96 -20.07
N GLU A 53 -18.53 2.19 -20.19
CA GLU A 53 -18.58 0.94 -20.94
C GLU A 53 -18.29 1.17 -22.43
N ALA A 54 -18.90 2.21 -23.03
CA ALA A 54 -18.65 2.60 -24.40
C ALA A 54 -17.19 3.02 -24.64
N ASN A 55 -16.60 3.79 -23.73
CA ASN A 55 -15.21 4.18 -23.84
C ASN A 55 -14.25 2.98 -23.66
N GLU A 56 -14.53 2.07 -22.73
CA GLU A 56 -13.69 0.89 -22.51
C GLU A 56 -13.65 -0.01 -23.77
N THR A 57 -14.77 -0.15 -24.46
CA THR A 57 -14.86 -0.95 -25.67
C THR A 57 -14.24 -0.26 -26.89
N LEU A 58 -14.48 1.04 -27.07
CA LEU A 58 -14.07 1.76 -28.28
C LEU A 58 -12.64 2.33 -28.21
N SER A 59 -12.05 2.49 -27.02
CA SER A 59 -10.68 2.99 -26.85
C SER A 59 -9.61 1.93 -27.15
N ASP A 60 -9.94 0.66 -27.04
CA ASP A 60 -9.05 -0.45 -27.37
C ASP A 60 -9.25 -0.91 -28.81
N PRO A 61 -8.22 -0.89 -29.67
CA PRO A 61 -8.35 -1.26 -31.09
C PRO A 61 -8.86 -2.69 -31.34
N GLU A 62 -8.52 -3.63 -30.45
CA GLU A 62 -8.94 -5.02 -30.59
C GLU A 62 -10.41 -5.21 -30.18
N LYS A 63 -10.81 -4.60 -29.05
CA LYS A 63 -12.20 -4.60 -28.55
C LYS A 63 -13.12 -3.89 -29.56
N ARG A 64 -12.67 -2.78 -30.14
CA ARG A 64 -13.41 -2.03 -31.14
C ARG A 64 -13.66 -2.86 -32.42
N LYS A 65 -12.63 -3.55 -32.93
CA LYS A 65 -12.78 -4.45 -34.09
C LYS A 65 -13.79 -5.58 -33.84
N GLN A 66 -13.77 -6.17 -32.66
CA GLN A 66 -14.75 -7.19 -32.28
C GLN A 66 -16.15 -6.62 -32.18
N TYR A 67 -16.33 -5.47 -31.58
CA TYR A 67 -17.61 -4.79 -31.49
C TYR A 67 -18.15 -4.40 -32.87
N ASP A 68 -17.29 -3.89 -33.75
CA ASP A 68 -17.64 -3.57 -35.13
C ASP A 68 -18.06 -4.83 -35.93
N PHE A 69 -17.38 -5.96 -35.69
CA PHE A 69 -17.74 -7.23 -36.30
C PHE A 69 -19.11 -7.74 -35.82
N GLU A 70 -19.43 -7.61 -34.54
CA GLU A 70 -20.74 -7.96 -33.97
C GLU A 70 -21.86 -7.07 -34.53
N LEU A 71 -21.60 -5.80 -34.77
CA LEU A 71 -22.55 -4.88 -35.38
C LEU A 71 -22.84 -5.23 -36.84
N ASP A 72 -21.84 -5.71 -37.58
CA ASP A 72 -21.97 -6.07 -39.01
C ASP A 72 -22.57 -7.47 -39.21
N HIS A 73 -22.56 -8.34 -38.19
CA HIS A 73 -23.05 -9.71 -38.28
C HIS A 73 -24.03 -10.03 -37.14
N PRO A 74 -25.20 -9.36 -37.07
CA PRO A 74 -26.19 -9.61 -36.04
C PRO A 74 -26.78 -11.02 -36.21
N GLY A 75 -26.32 -11.96 -35.36
CA GLY A 75 -26.80 -13.34 -35.33
C GLY A 75 -25.73 -14.43 -35.46
N MET A 76 -24.48 -14.12 -35.76
CA MET A 76 -23.42 -15.13 -35.92
C MET A 76 -22.57 -15.30 -34.67
N GLY A 77 -22.79 -14.46 -33.64
CA GLY A 77 -22.16 -14.51 -32.31
C GLY A 77 -23.04 -15.14 -31.23
N GLY A 78 -23.57 -16.33 -31.51
CA GLY A 78 -24.37 -17.09 -30.54
C GLY A 78 -23.52 -17.73 -29.46
N GLY A 79 -23.21 -16.99 -28.40
CA GLY A 79 -22.57 -17.58 -27.22
C GLY A 79 -21.89 -16.57 -26.32
N GLY A 80 -22.63 -15.77 -25.55
CA GLY A 80 -22.13 -15.38 -24.25
C GLY A 80 -21.84 -13.92 -23.94
N PHE A 81 -22.69 -12.96 -24.29
CA PHE A 81 -22.63 -11.63 -23.66
C PHE A 81 -24.01 -11.07 -23.24
N GLY A 82 -24.98 -11.96 -23.03
CA GLY A 82 -26.30 -11.59 -22.53
C GLY A 82 -26.48 -12.07 -21.10
N GLY A 83 -26.24 -11.23 -20.13
CA GLY A 83 -26.69 -11.46 -18.76
C GLY A 83 -25.60 -11.50 -17.70
N PHE A 84 -25.06 -10.37 -17.33
CA PHE A 84 -24.46 -10.20 -16.01
C PHE A 84 -24.77 -8.79 -15.48
N GLU A 85 -25.94 -8.65 -14.87
CA GLU A 85 -26.22 -7.56 -13.96
C GLU A 85 -25.49 -7.81 -12.64
N GLY A 86 -24.54 -6.93 -12.31
CA GLY A 86 -23.97 -6.78 -10.97
C GLY A 86 -22.74 -7.59 -10.71
N PHE A 87 -21.56 -7.02 -10.89
CA PHE A 87 -20.48 -7.02 -9.90
C PHE A 87 -19.23 -6.35 -10.51
N GLY A 88 -18.66 -5.36 -9.80
CA GLY A 88 -17.39 -4.74 -10.15
C GLY A 88 -16.24 -5.75 -10.03
N GLY A 89 -15.57 -6.05 -11.14
CA GLY A 89 -14.43 -6.97 -11.14
C GLY A 89 -14.12 -7.61 -12.49
N PHE A 90 -14.31 -6.88 -13.62
CA PHE A 90 -14.17 -7.46 -14.97
C PHE A 90 -12.73 -7.76 -15.40
N SER A 91 -11.72 -7.20 -14.75
CA SER A 91 -10.31 -7.35 -15.15
C SER A 91 -9.77 -8.76 -14.94
N ASP A 92 -10.13 -9.41 -13.82
CA ASP A 92 -9.53 -10.71 -13.46
C ASP A 92 -10.19 -11.92 -14.17
N ILE A 93 -11.47 -11.79 -14.57
CA ILE A 93 -12.20 -12.89 -15.25
C ILE A 93 -11.89 -12.93 -16.74
N PHE A 94 -11.63 -11.77 -17.35
CA PHE A 94 -11.32 -11.68 -18.77
C PHE A 94 -9.94 -12.26 -19.12
N GLU A 95 -8.94 -12.04 -18.25
CA GLU A 95 -7.61 -12.63 -18.41
C GLU A 95 -7.61 -14.17 -18.26
N GLY A 96 -8.54 -14.70 -17.47
CA GLY A 96 -8.70 -16.15 -17.25
C GLY A 96 -9.42 -16.90 -18.38
N ILE A 97 -10.36 -16.26 -19.08
CA ILE A 97 -11.21 -16.92 -20.10
C ILE A 97 -10.69 -16.69 -21.52
N PHE A 98 -10.20 -15.50 -21.84
CA PHE A 98 -9.75 -15.17 -23.21
C PHE A 98 -8.27 -15.43 -23.48
N GLY A 99 -7.41 -15.40 -22.45
CA GLY A 99 -5.99 -15.77 -22.58
C GLY A 99 -5.76 -17.27 -22.90
N GLY A 100 -6.76 -18.11 -22.72
CA GLY A 100 -6.64 -19.56 -22.88
C GLY A 100 -7.28 -20.18 -24.13
N ALA A 101 -8.18 -19.49 -24.85
CA ALA A 101 -9.03 -20.14 -25.87
C ALA A 101 -8.66 -19.82 -27.34
N PHE A 102 -7.92 -18.75 -27.61
CA PHE A 102 -7.66 -18.33 -29.02
C PHE A 102 -6.19 -18.18 -29.41
N GLY A 103 -5.25 -18.44 -28.52
CA GLY A 103 -3.81 -18.47 -28.83
C GLY A 103 -3.32 -19.89 -29.01
N GLY A 104 -3.42 -20.46 -30.20
CA GLY A 104 -2.71 -21.69 -30.56
C GLY A 104 -1.21 -21.47 -30.71
N GLY A 105 -0.55 -20.95 -29.66
CA GLY A 105 0.87 -20.88 -29.46
C GLY A 105 1.19 -21.67 -28.18
N GLY A 106 2.07 -22.68 -28.26
CA GLY A 106 2.42 -23.56 -27.17
C GLY A 106 2.63 -22.79 -25.88
N ALA A 107 1.85 -23.10 -24.85
CA ALA A 107 2.02 -22.55 -23.52
C ALA A 107 3.46 -22.86 -23.08
N ALA A 108 4.31 -21.84 -23.08
CA ALA A 108 5.61 -21.95 -22.44
C ALA A 108 5.37 -22.49 -21.03
N PRO A 109 6.13 -23.47 -20.56
CA PRO A 109 5.95 -24.04 -19.23
C PRO A 109 5.99 -22.86 -18.24
N ARG A 110 4.90 -22.65 -17.50
CA ARG A 110 4.86 -21.63 -16.44
C ARG A 110 6.02 -21.94 -15.51
N GLN A 111 7.03 -21.11 -15.53
CA GLN A 111 8.14 -21.23 -14.59
C GLN A 111 7.56 -21.12 -13.18
N THR A 112 7.72 -22.18 -12.41
CA THR A 112 7.35 -22.18 -11.00
C THR A 112 8.17 -21.12 -10.27
N VAL A 113 7.49 -20.25 -9.53
CA VAL A 113 8.14 -19.22 -8.71
C VAL A 113 8.13 -19.68 -7.27
N GLY A 114 9.26 -19.57 -6.60
CA GLY A 114 9.39 -19.87 -5.18
C GLY A 114 8.54 -18.95 -4.31
N ALA A 115 8.21 -19.41 -3.11
CA ALA A 115 7.45 -18.60 -2.16
C ALA A 115 8.25 -17.37 -1.71
N LYS A 116 7.57 -16.28 -1.39
CA LYS A 116 8.18 -15.07 -0.82
C LYS A 116 8.63 -15.34 0.62
N VAL A 117 9.74 -14.72 1.01
CA VAL A 117 10.19 -14.64 2.41
C VAL A 117 9.86 -13.25 2.92
N GLN A 118 9.24 -13.16 4.07
CA GLN A 118 8.94 -11.90 4.72
C GLN A 118 9.69 -11.83 6.05
N VAL A 119 10.43 -10.74 6.24
CA VAL A 119 11.19 -10.45 7.46
C VAL A 119 10.71 -9.11 8.00
N GLU A 120 10.37 -9.07 9.28
CA GLU A 120 10.09 -7.83 9.99
C GLU A 120 11.37 -7.33 10.65
N MET A 121 11.74 -6.08 10.37
CA MET A 121 12.94 -5.45 10.90
C MET A 121 12.56 -4.31 11.84
N PRO A 122 12.89 -4.42 13.15
CA PRO A 122 12.72 -3.32 14.07
C PRO A 122 13.75 -2.22 13.79
N LEU A 123 13.28 -0.98 13.76
CA LEU A 123 14.10 0.21 13.58
C LEU A 123 13.90 1.13 14.77
N SER A 124 15.00 1.67 15.33
CA SER A 124 14.86 2.79 16.24
C SER A 124 14.29 4.01 15.50
N PHE A 125 13.59 4.88 16.22
CA PHE A 125 13.06 6.12 15.62
C PHE A 125 14.16 6.93 14.93
N MET A 126 15.35 7.04 15.54
CA MET A 126 16.48 7.78 14.99
C MET A 126 17.04 7.15 13.71
N ASP A 127 17.14 5.82 13.67
CA ASP A 127 17.57 5.10 12.46
C ASP A 127 16.56 5.31 11.30
N ALA A 128 15.27 5.26 11.61
CA ALA A 128 14.21 5.48 10.63
C ALA A 128 14.16 6.94 10.15
N ALA A 129 14.39 7.91 11.03
CA ALA A 129 14.37 9.33 10.70
C ALA A 129 15.59 9.75 9.86
N LYS A 130 16.79 9.28 10.20
CA LYS A 130 18.05 9.66 9.54
C LYS A 130 18.44 8.75 8.39
N GLY A 131 17.86 7.55 8.34
CA GLY A 131 18.34 6.48 7.49
C GLY A 131 19.57 5.80 8.09
N CYS A 132 19.73 4.53 7.77
CA CYS A 132 20.82 3.75 8.31
C CYS A 132 21.18 2.57 7.40
N ARG A 133 22.33 1.96 7.66
CA ARG A 133 22.69 0.67 7.06
C ARG A 133 22.55 -0.39 8.15
N LYS A 134 21.72 -1.43 7.86
CA LYS A 134 21.54 -2.57 8.77
C LYS A 134 21.84 -3.88 8.08
N THR A 135 22.47 -4.78 8.84
CA THR A 135 22.77 -6.15 8.43
C THR A 135 21.89 -7.09 9.25
N PHE A 136 21.27 -8.05 8.61
CA PHE A 136 20.41 -9.04 9.24
C PHE A 136 20.57 -10.40 8.60
N ARG A 137 20.19 -11.44 9.33
CA ARG A 137 20.16 -12.83 8.85
C ARG A 137 18.75 -13.29 8.66
N TYR A 138 18.52 -14.05 7.60
CA TYR A 138 17.22 -14.62 7.33
C TYR A 138 17.36 -16.04 6.78
N LYS A 139 16.36 -16.87 7.05
CA LYS A 139 16.33 -18.26 6.62
C LYS A 139 15.45 -18.41 5.40
N HIS A 140 15.97 -19.08 4.39
CA HIS A 140 15.22 -19.38 3.19
C HIS A 140 15.62 -20.75 2.62
N ASN A 141 14.78 -21.29 1.76
CA ASN A 141 15.11 -22.52 1.06
C ASN A 141 15.96 -22.19 -0.15
N VAL A 142 17.08 -22.92 -0.29
CA VAL A 142 17.97 -22.85 -1.45
C VAL A 142 17.98 -24.20 -2.15
N PRO A 143 18.33 -24.26 -3.45
CA PRO A 143 18.54 -25.55 -4.11
C PRO A 143 19.61 -26.35 -3.37
N CYS A 144 19.37 -27.63 -3.17
CA CYS A 144 20.35 -28.52 -2.54
C CYS A 144 21.62 -28.60 -3.41
N SER A 145 22.77 -28.36 -2.80
CA SER A 145 24.09 -28.38 -3.48
C SER A 145 24.47 -29.76 -4.02
N CYS A 146 24.09 -30.81 -3.32
CA CYS A 146 24.39 -32.18 -3.69
C CYS A 146 23.62 -32.67 -4.92
N CYS A 147 22.31 -32.34 -5.03
CA CYS A 147 21.49 -32.83 -6.13
C CYS A 147 21.06 -31.73 -7.11
N HIS A 148 21.51 -30.50 -6.94
CA HIS A 148 21.16 -29.34 -7.78
C HIS A 148 19.67 -29.14 -8.00
N GLY A 149 18.88 -29.39 -6.96
CA GLY A 149 17.42 -29.21 -6.98
C GLY A 149 16.60 -30.42 -7.44
N THR A 150 17.24 -31.50 -7.96
CA THR A 150 16.49 -32.66 -8.46
C THR A 150 15.88 -33.54 -7.37
N GLY A 151 16.42 -33.50 -6.17
CA GLY A 151 16.06 -34.41 -5.07
C GLY A 151 16.57 -35.83 -5.22
N ALA A 152 17.22 -36.19 -6.35
CA ALA A 152 17.76 -37.49 -6.62
C ALA A 152 19.23 -37.58 -6.17
N LYS A 153 19.68 -38.77 -5.81
CA LYS A 153 21.09 -39.02 -5.46
C LYS A 153 21.97 -38.58 -6.62
N ASP A 154 23.02 -37.84 -6.31
CA ASP A 154 24.01 -37.29 -7.27
C ASP A 154 23.37 -36.49 -8.43
N GLY A 155 22.11 -36.05 -8.28
CA GLY A 155 21.38 -35.29 -9.27
C GLY A 155 20.77 -36.10 -10.42
N GLU A 156 21.12 -37.37 -10.59
CA GLU A 156 20.81 -38.17 -11.77
C GLU A 156 19.93 -39.40 -11.50
N ALA A 157 19.80 -39.85 -10.25
CA ALA A 157 19.07 -41.08 -9.90
C ALA A 157 17.54 -40.91 -10.01
N PHE A 158 17.04 -40.44 -11.16
CA PHE A 158 15.62 -40.34 -11.46
C PHE A 158 15.29 -40.90 -12.87
N SER A 159 14.03 -41.21 -13.10
CA SER A 159 13.48 -41.51 -14.42
C SER A 159 12.33 -40.58 -14.75
N PHE A 160 12.11 -40.29 -16.03
CA PHE A 160 10.93 -39.57 -16.43
C PHE A 160 9.65 -40.40 -16.14
N CYS A 161 8.60 -39.75 -15.71
CA CYS A 161 7.35 -40.42 -15.42
C CYS A 161 6.72 -40.94 -16.72
N SER A 162 6.52 -42.25 -16.83
CA SER A 162 5.95 -42.90 -18.02
C SER A 162 4.49 -42.50 -18.29
N GLN A 163 3.72 -42.13 -17.25
CA GLN A 163 2.33 -41.77 -17.41
C GLN A 163 2.13 -40.38 -18.02
N CYS A 164 3.01 -39.43 -17.78
CA CYS A 164 2.94 -38.08 -18.31
C CYS A 164 4.10 -37.73 -19.26
N ASN A 165 4.99 -38.68 -19.54
CA ASN A 165 6.20 -38.49 -20.37
C ASN A 165 7.02 -37.27 -19.96
N GLY A 166 7.15 -37.02 -18.64
CA GLY A 166 7.93 -35.92 -18.11
C GLY A 166 7.19 -34.59 -17.97
N THR A 167 5.97 -34.45 -18.47
CA THR A 167 5.23 -33.17 -18.47
C THR A 167 4.64 -32.78 -17.11
N GLY A 168 4.55 -33.73 -16.17
CA GLY A 168 3.92 -33.49 -14.86
C GLY A 168 2.39 -33.41 -14.89
N THR A 169 1.77 -33.36 -16.06
CA THR A 169 0.32 -33.24 -16.23
C THR A 169 -0.24 -34.34 -17.13
N VAL A 170 -1.49 -34.72 -16.89
CA VAL A 170 -2.23 -35.69 -17.73
C VAL A 170 -3.52 -35.05 -18.20
N LYS A 171 -3.89 -35.34 -19.46
CA LYS A 171 -5.16 -34.93 -20.03
C LYS A 171 -6.20 -36.03 -19.80
N THR A 172 -7.25 -35.73 -19.05
CA THR A 172 -8.37 -36.65 -18.83
C THR A 172 -9.56 -36.17 -19.63
N VAL A 173 -10.08 -37.06 -20.48
CA VAL A 173 -11.30 -36.79 -21.23
C VAL A 173 -12.47 -37.20 -20.38
N ARG A 174 -13.36 -36.26 -20.03
CA ARG A 174 -14.64 -36.55 -19.39
C ARG A 174 -15.76 -36.34 -20.39
N ASN A 175 -16.59 -37.33 -20.51
CA ASN A 175 -17.84 -37.20 -21.23
C ASN A 175 -18.88 -36.55 -20.32
N THR A 176 -19.35 -35.37 -20.70
CA THR A 176 -20.45 -34.66 -20.00
C THR A 176 -21.67 -34.69 -20.90
N MET A 177 -22.86 -34.39 -20.35
CA MET A 177 -24.12 -34.31 -21.16
C MET A 177 -24.05 -33.27 -22.29
N PHE A 178 -23.06 -32.37 -22.25
CA PHE A 178 -22.84 -31.31 -23.25
C PHE A 178 -21.64 -31.58 -24.20
N GLY A 179 -21.07 -32.80 -24.17
CA GLY A 179 -19.97 -33.19 -25.06
C GLY A 179 -18.70 -33.65 -24.30
N ARG A 180 -17.65 -33.92 -25.09
CA ARG A 180 -16.34 -34.34 -24.55
C ARG A 180 -15.56 -33.13 -24.08
N THR A 181 -15.26 -33.06 -22.77
CA THR A 181 -14.41 -32.02 -22.20
C THR A 181 -13.03 -32.60 -21.86
N ILE A 182 -11.97 -31.97 -22.33
CA ILE A 182 -10.59 -32.33 -22.00
C ILE A 182 -10.19 -31.49 -20.77
N GLN A 183 -9.97 -32.17 -19.64
CA GLN A 183 -9.50 -31.56 -18.43
C GLN A 183 -8.03 -31.92 -18.22
N GLN A 184 -7.15 -30.93 -18.09
CA GLN A 184 -5.76 -31.13 -17.76
C GLN A 184 -5.61 -31.13 -16.23
N GLY A 185 -5.03 -32.18 -15.68
CA GLY A 185 -4.85 -32.35 -14.25
C GLY A 185 -3.40 -32.71 -13.91
N VAL A 186 -3.05 -32.61 -12.63
CA VAL A 186 -1.74 -33.04 -12.13
C VAL A 186 -1.60 -34.56 -12.31
N CYS A 187 -0.47 -35.02 -12.79
CA CYS A 187 -0.21 -36.46 -12.95
C CYS A 187 -0.14 -37.15 -11.58
N PRO A 188 -1.02 -38.13 -11.30
CA PRO A 188 -1.09 -38.77 -9.97
C PRO A 188 0.16 -39.62 -9.67
N ASN A 189 0.86 -40.12 -10.68
CA ASN A 189 2.01 -41.00 -10.49
C ASN A 189 3.27 -40.21 -10.05
N CYS A 190 3.49 -39.02 -10.54
CA CYS A 190 4.64 -38.17 -10.18
C CYS A 190 4.25 -36.92 -9.36
N ASN A 191 2.96 -36.76 -9.03
CA ASN A 191 2.45 -35.59 -8.31
C ASN A 191 2.92 -34.25 -8.89
N GLY A 192 2.86 -34.12 -10.22
CA GLY A 192 3.24 -32.90 -10.92
C GLY A 192 4.73 -32.75 -11.26
N LYS A 193 5.61 -33.55 -10.68
CA LYS A 193 7.06 -33.41 -10.84
C LYS A 193 7.61 -33.84 -12.21
N GLY A 194 6.86 -34.60 -12.99
CA GLY A 194 7.33 -35.15 -14.27
C GLY A 194 8.39 -36.24 -14.16
N LYS A 195 8.99 -36.41 -12.95
CA LYS A 195 10.11 -37.31 -12.66
C LYS A 195 9.79 -38.22 -11.48
N ILE A 196 10.32 -39.42 -11.48
CA ILE A 196 10.24 -40.38 -10.36
C ILE A 196 11.63 -40.61 -9.85
N ILE A 197 11.87 -40.28 -8.57
CA ILE A 197 13.17 -40.44 -7.92
C ILE A 197 13.37 -41.92 -7.57
N LYS A 198 14.41 -42.56 -8.09
CA LYS A 198 14.79 -43.94 -7.77
C LYS A 198 15.51 -44.02 -6.43
N GLU A 199 16.52 -43.16 -6.25
CA GLU A 199 17.28 -43.04 -5.01
C GLU A 199 17.23 -41.58 -4.55
N LYS A 200 16.82 -41.36 -3.29
CA LYS A 200 16.71 -40.01 -2.72
C LYS A 200 18.09 -39.44 -2.39
N CYS A 201 18.30 -38.16 -2.65
CA CYS A 201 19.49 -37.46 -2.19
C CYS A 201 19.59 -37.51 -0.66
N GLY A 202 20.73 -37.86 -0.13
CA GLY A 202 20.97 -38.02 1.32
C GLY A 202 20.80 -36.71 2.09
N GLU A 203 21.19 -35.58 1.50
CA GLU A 203 21.15 -34.25 2.11
C GLU A 203 19.72 -33.70 2.20
N CYS A 204 19.05 -33.56 1.08
CA CYS A 204 17.70 -32.99 1.03
C CYS A 204 16.56 -34.02 1.22
N ARG A 205 16.87 -35.30 1.29
CA ARG A 205 15.94 -36.42 1.44
C ARG A 205 14.81 -36.44 0.39
N GLY A 206 15.15 -36.10 -0.84
CA GLY A 206 14.24 -36.09 -1.98
C GLY A 206 13.47 -34.78 -2.17
N LYS A 207 13.68 -33.76 -1.33
CA LYS A 207 13.00 -32.47 -1.44
C LYS A 207 13.58 -31.57 -2.53
N GLY A 208 14.86 -31.73 -2.88
CA GLY A 208 15.59 -30.89 -3.83
C GLY A 208 16.02 -29.53 -3.25
N ILE A 209 15.52 -29.16 -2.08
CA ILE A 209 15.80 -27.88 -1.40
C ILE A 209 16.28 -28.16 0.03
N VAL A 210 17.13 -27.27 0.54
CA VAL A 210 17.61 -27.23 1.94
C VAL A 210 17.42 -25.83 2.51
N VAL A 211 17.35 -25.73 3.83
CA VAL A 211 17.27 -24.43 4.51
C VAL A 211 18.67 -23.85 4.61
N SER A 212 18.86 -22.64 4.11
CA SER A 212 20.09 -21.83 4.29
C SER A 212 19.78 -20.60 5.13
N GLU A 213 20.78 -20.10 5.82
CA GLU A 213 20.73 -18.83 6.52
C GLU A 213 21.74 -17.88 5.84
N ASP A 214 21.20 -16.84 5.20
CA ASP A 214 22.01 -15.85 4.50
C ASP A 214 22.05 -14.55 5.29
N GLU A 215 23.19 -13.86 5.20
CA GLU A 215 23.37 -12.52 5.77
C GLU A 215 23.26 -11.47 4.67
N MET A 216 22.45 -10.44 4.91
CA MET A 216 22.21 -9.37 3.96
C MET A 216 22.32 -7.99 4.61
N SER A 217 23.01 -7.07 3.93
CA SER A 217 23.15 -5.68 4.34
C SER A 217 22.32 -4.80 3.43
N ILE A 218 21.47 -3.97 4.03
CA ILE A 218 20.58 -3.06 3.30
C ILE A 218 20.78 -1.62 3.76
N ASN A 219 20.61 -0.69 2.83
CA ASN A 219 20.58 0.74 3.13
C ASN A 219 19.12 1.18 3.24
N ILE A 220 18.71 1.62 4.42
CA ILE A 220 17.37 2.10 4.71
C ILE A 220 17.36 3.61 4.50
N PRO A 221 16.52 4.13 3.61
CA PRO A 221 16.45 5.58 3.36
C PRO A 221 15.89 6.32 4.56
N ALA A 222 16.31 7.58 4.72
CA ALA A 222 15.75 8.47 5.72
C ALA A 222 14.23 8.64 5.51
N GLY A 223 13.49 8.67 6.61
CA GLY A 223 12.05 8.80 6.59
C GLY A 223 11.29 7.49 6.42
N ALA A 224 11.92 6.32 6.64
CA ALA A 224 11.22 5.03 6.69
C ALA A 224 10.11 5.04 7.76
N ASN A 225 8.96 4.43 7.46
CA ASN A 225 7.80 4.34 8.36
C ASN A 225 7.49 2.89 8.71
N THR A 226 6.76 2.70 9.79
CA THR A 226 6.12 1.41 10.08
C THR A 226 5.20 1.03 8.92
N GLY A 227 5.32 -0.24 8.45
CA GLY A 227 4.61 -0.73 7.28
C GLY A 227 5.28 -0.47 5.93
N SER A 228 6.31 0.40 5.87
CA SER A 228 7.15 0.51 4.67
C SER A 228 7.95 -0.77 4.49
N TYR A 229 8.25 -1.14 3.26
CA TYR A 229 9.01 -2.34 2.96
C TYR A 229 9.99 -2.14 1.81
N MET A 230 11.03 -2.97 1.80
CA MET A 230 11.94 -3.13 0.67
C MET A 230 11.79 -4.53 0.08
N ARG A 231 11.75 -4.62 -1.25
CA ARG A 231 11.66 -5.87 -1.99
C ARG A 231 12.98 -6.17 -2.67
N PHE A 232 13.47 -7.40 -2.48
CA PHE A 232 14.67 -7.91 -3.11
C PHE A 232 14.29 -9.10 -3.97
N GLU A 233 14.45 -8.96 -5.28
CA GLU A 233 14.06 -9.98 -6.24
C GLU A 233 14.93 -11.22 -6.13
N ALA A 234 14.30 -12.39 -6.27
CA ALA A 234 14.96 -13.71 -6.26
C ALA A 234 15.80 -14.00 -4.99
N LYS A 235 15.52 -13.35 -3.86
CA LYS A 235 16.15 -13.58 -2.55
C LYS A 235 15.24 -14.33 -1.57
N GLY A 236 14.07 -14.77 -2.02
CA GLY A 236 13.15 -15.60 -1.25
C GLY A 236 13.44 -17.09 -1.34
N HIS A 237 12.41 -17.91 -1.11
CA HIS A 237 12.54 -19.37 -1.23
C HIS A 237 12.79 -19.80 -2.67
N ALA A 238 13.67 -20.79 -2.86
CA ALA A 238 13.82 -21.45 -4.14
C ALA A 238 12.53 -22.15 -4.56
N ALA A 239 12.27 -22.15 -5.86
CA ALA A 239 11.19 -22.96 -6.42
C ALA A 239 11.53 -24.45 -6.36
N PRO A 240 10.56 -25.35 -6.07
CA PRO A 240 10.81 -26.78 -5.91
C PRO A 240 11.39 -27.46 -7.16
N ASP A 241 11.10 -26.94 -8.34
CA ASP A 241 11.42 -27.59 -9.63
C ASP A 241 12.49 -26.83 -10.44
N GLY A 242 13.37 -26.08 -9.74
CA GLY A 242 14.44 -25.30 -10.40
C GLY A 242 13.93 -24.03 -11.10
N GLY A 243 12.71 -23.59 -10.82
CA GLY A 243 12.17 -22.33 -11.29
C GLY A 243 12.83 -21.11 -10.62
N ARG A 244 12.30 -19.92 -10.86
CA ARG A 244 12.80 -18.68 -10.28
C ARG A 244 12.56 -18.68 -8.76
N ALA A 245 13.55 -18.27 -7.98
CA ALA A 245 13.34 -18.04 -6.55
C ALA A 245 12.31 -16.91 -6.33
N GLY A 246 11.58 -16.98 -5.22
CA GLY A 246 10.68 -15.94 -4.79
C GLY A 246 11.42 -14.67 -4.36
N ASP A 247 10.70 -13.68 -3.90
CA ASP A 247 11.27 -12.42 -3.44
C ASP A 247 11.40 -12.40 -1.91
N LEU A 248 12.40 -11.68 -1.42
CA LEU A 248 12.52 -11.31 -0.01
C LEU A 248 11.88 -9.94 0.18
N ILE A 249 10.95 -9.85 1.13
CA ILE A 249 10.30 -8.62 1.56
C ILE A 249 10.77 -8.32 2.98
N VAL A 250 11.41 -7.17 3.16
CA VAL A 250 11.83 -6.67 4.47
C VAL A 250 10.89 -5.53 4.85
N ALA A 251 9.99 -5.78 5.78
CA ALA A 251 9.05 -4.80 6.31
C ALA A 251 9.65 -4.12 7.54
N PHE A 252 9.44 -2.82 7.68
CA PHE A 252 9.98 -2.04 8.80
C PHE A 252 8.92 -1.83 9.87
N ARG A 253 9.35 -1.95 11.13
CA ARG A 253 8.59 -1.56 12.30
C ARG A 253 9.42 -0.54 13.09
N VAL A 254 8.98 0.72 13.07
CA VAL A 254 9.65 1.82 13.77
C VAL A 254 9.15 1.85 15.21
N GLU A 255 10.09 1.90 16.14
CA GLU A 255 9.81 2.03 17.57
C GLU A 255 9.44 3.48 17.91
N ASP A 256 8.54 3.65 18.87
CA ASP A 256 8.16 4.97 19.36
C ASP A 256 9.33 5.65 20.07
N HIS A 257 9.40 6.98 19.97
CA HIS A 257 10.41 7.78 20.66
C HIS A 257 9.81 8.47 21.89
N LYS A 258 10.61 8.62 22.95
CA LYS A 258 10.14 9.20 24.22
C LYS A 258 9.79 10.68 24.15
N ILE A 259 10.38 11.41 23.19
CA ILE A 259 10.25 12.86 23.07
C ILE A 259 9.56 13.24 21.77
N PHE A 260 9.93 12.60 20.65
CA PHE A 260 9.44 12.95 19.33
C PHE A 260 8.22 12.11 18.96
N THR A 261 7.17 12.78 18.52
CA THR A 261 6.08 12.19 17.75
C THR A 261 6.23 12.63 16.30
N ARG A 262 5.93 11.75 15.38
CA ARG A 262 6.12 11.99 13.95
C ARG A 262 4.78 12.06 13.20
N GLU A 263 4.65 13.08 12.36
CA GLU A 263 3.57 13.19 11.38
C GLU A 263 4.22 13.40 10.00
N GLU A 264 4.18 12.37 9.15
CA GLU A 264 4.89 12.32 7.85
C GLU A 264 6.39 12.66 7.97
N PHE A 265 6.78 13.89 7.63
CA PHE A 265 8.16 14.39 7.75
C PHE A 265 8.32 15.41 8.87
N ASP A 266 7.23 15.88 9.44
CA ASP A 266 7.22 16.80 10.55
C ASP A 266 7.39 16.05 11.88
N LEU A 267 8.00 16.74 12.84
CA LEU A 267 8.22 16.26 14.20
C LEU A 267 7.45 17.13 15.17
N HIS A 268 6.92 16.50 16.20
CA HIS A 268 6.19 17.15 17.28
C HIS A 268 6.83 16.78 18.60
N ILE A 269 6.99 17.74 19.48
CA ILE A 269 7.40 17.53 20.87
C ILE A 269 6.52 18.31 21.81
N ASP A 270 6.19 17.73 22.93
CA ASP A 270 5.63 18.45 24.06
C ASP A 270 6.79 19.13 24.80
N LEU A 271 6.76 20.46 24.82
CA LEU A 271 7.77 21.29 25.46
C LEU A 271 7.25 21.79 26.79
N PRO A 272 7.61 21.14 27.91
CA PRO A 272 7.25 21.65 29.22
C PRO A 272 8.07 22.90 29.55
N ILE A 273 7.39 23.97 29.89
CA ILE A 273 8.01 25.21 30.36
C ILE A 273 7.45 25.63 31.75
N SER A 274 8.24 26.33 32.52
CA SER A 274 7.76 26.84 33.81
C SER A 274 6.72 27.97 33.57
N PHE A 275 5.84 28.15 34.53
CA PHE A 275 4.95 29.31 34.58
C PHE A 275 5.71 30.64 34.46
N LEU A 276 6.87 30.73 35.11
CA LEU A 276 7.72 31.93 35.04
C LEU A 276 8.24 32.17 33.62
N THR A 277 8.72 31.12 32.94
CA THR A 277 9.18 31.22 31.54
C THR A 277 8.03 31.58 30.60
N ALA A 278 6.86 31.04 30.83
CA ALA A 278 5.66 31.38 30.04
C ALA A 278 5.26 32.86 30.18
N THR A 279 5.36 33.40 31.43
CA THR A 279 4.99 34.77 31.76
C THR A 279 6.00 35.80 31.27
N LEU A 280 7.29 35.57 31.56
CA LEU A 280 8.36 36.55 31.33
C LEU A 280 9.14 36.32 30.03
N GLY A 281 8.85 35.22 29.33
CA GLY A 281 9.68 34.76 28.24
C GLY A 281 10.98 34.15 28.74
N GLY A 282 11.80 33.65 27.82
CA GLY A 282 13.09 33.10 28.15
C GLY A 282 13.64 32.14 27.13
N LYS A 283 14.88 31.71 27.34
CA LYS A 283 15.54 30.74 26.49
C LYS A 283 15.38 29.33 27.03
N VAL A 284 14.99 28.42 26.16
CA VAL A 284 14.87 26.99 26.48
C VAL A 284 15.71 26.17 25.52
N LYS A 285 16.23 25.04 25.99
CA LYS A 285 16.93 24.08 25.13
C LYS A 285 15.95 23.11 24.56
N VAL A 286 15.92 23.01 23.22
CA VAL A 286 15.02 22.16 22.46
C VAL A 286 15.83 21.10 21.73
N PRO A 287 15.56 19.80 21.93
CA PRO A 287 16.21 18.73 21.19
C PRO A 287 15.75 18.73 19.73
N THR A 288 16.67 18.47 18.82
CA THR A 288 16.38 18.13 17.43
C THR A 288 16.94 16.75 17.11
N LEU A 289 16.76 16.26 15.89
CA LEU A 289 17.34 14.97 15.50
C LEU A 289 18.88 14.95 15.58
N ASP A 290 19.53 16.10 15.37
CA ASP A 290 20.98 16.16 15.25
C ASP A 290 21.65 16.76 16.49
N GLU A 291 21.05 17.78 17.08
CA GLU A 291 21.62 18.60 18.15
C GLU A 291 20.55 19.21 19.05
N THR A 292 20.98 19.82 20.15
CA THR A 292 20.11 20.64 20.97
C THR A 292 20.28 22.10 20.57
N ILE A 293 19.19 22.81 20.33
CA ILE A 293 19.20 24.24 19.97
C ILE A 293 18.61 25.10 21.09
N GLU A 294 19.00 26.34 21.17
CA GLU A 294 18.32 27.33 22.02
C GLU A 294 17.14 27.93 21.24
N TYR A 295 15.97 27.92 21.87
CA TYR A 295 14.78 28.58 21.36
C TYR A 295 14.30 29.64 22.37
N THR A 296 13.93 30.82 21.88
CA THR A 296 13.42 31.90 22.72
C THR A 296 11.91 31.82 22.77
N ILE A 297 11.38 31.60 23.95
CA ILE A 297 9.95 31.65 24.26
C ILE A 297 9.56 33.11 24.44
N PRO A 298 8.56 33.64 23.74
CA PRO A 298 8.02 34.98 23.94
C PRO A 298 7.39 35.12 25.35
N GLU A 299 7.35 36.33 25.84
CA GLU A 299 6.57 36.64 27.04
C GLU A 299 5.06 36.47 26.79
N GLY A 300 4.31 36.04 27.80
CA GLY A 300 2.89 35.82 27.71
C GLY A 300 2.47 34.57 26.95
N THR A 301 3.41 33.65 26.63
CA THR A 301 3.13 32.39 25.95
C THR A 301 2.11 31.56 26.73
N GLN A 302 1.07 31.07 26.02
CA GLN A 302 0.00 30.28 26.61
C GLN A 302 0.26 28.77 26.50
N SER A 303 -0.32 28.01 27.43
CA SER A 303 -0.32 26.53 27.29
C SER A 303 -1.15 26.11 26.09
N GLY A 304 -0.62 25.17 25.30
CA GLY A 304 -1.23 24.73 24.03
C GLY A 304 -0.80 25.55 22.81
N GLU A 305 -0.01 26.59 22.99
CA GLU A 305 0.58 27.33 21.88
C GLU A 305 1.61 26.47 21.14
N ILE A 306 1.66 26.62 19.82
CA ILE A 306 2.51 25.78 18.96
C ILE A 306 3.53 26.67 18.22
N PHE A 307 4.80 26.42 18.47
CA PHE A 307 5.88 27.06 17.75
C PHE A 307 6.45 26.16 16.68
N LYS A 308 6.70 26.71 15.48
CA LYS A 308 7.24 25.99 14.34
C LYS A 308 8.70 26.35 14.10
N ILE A 309 9.58 25.36 14.14
CA ILE A 309 10.99 25.51 13.74
C ILE A 309 11.16 24.87 12.36
N ARG A 310 11.39 25.74 11.37
CA ARG A 310 11.49 25.31 9.97
C ARG A 310 12.75 24.47 9.73
N GLY A 311 12.59 23.38 8.95
CA GLY A 311 13.69 22.55 8.48
C GLY A 311 14.38 21.72 9.58
N LYS A 312 13.77 21.56 10.77
CA LYS A 312 14.27 20.72 11.86
C LYS A 312 13.48 19.42 12.04
N GLY A 313 12.63 19.06 11.05
CA GLY A 313 12.00 17.75 10.94
C GLY A 313 12.87 16.73 10.22
N ILE A 314 12.25 15.69 9.71
CA ILE A 314 12.92 14.59 9.00
C ILE A 314 13.34 15.07 7.61
N ARG A 315 14.62 14.84 7.27
CA ARG A 315 15.17 15.16 5.96
C ARG A 315 15.11 13.94 5.06
N THR A 316 14.42 14.06 3.94
CA THR A 316 14.28 13.00 2.93
C THR A 316 14.66 13.53 1.55
N SER A 317 14.72 12.65 0.55
CA SER A 317 14.90 13.03 -0.84
C SER A 317 13.74 13.88 -1.41
N ARG A 318 12.58 13.85 -0.76
CA ARG A 318 11.37 14.59 -1.16
C ARG A 318 11.26 15.98 -0.52
N GLY A 319 12.04 16.24 0.53
CA GLY A 319 12.02 17.50 1.25
C GLY A 319 12.47 17.36 2.70
N VAL A 320 12.38 18.47 3.42
CA VAL A 320 12.72 18.56 4.84
C VAL A 320 11.48 19.00 5.61
N GLY A 321 11.09 18.24 6.62
CA GLY A 321 10.01 18.58 7.53
C GLY A 321 10.39 19.66 8.54
N ASN A 322 9.46 20.00 9.40
CA ASN A 322 9.61 21.00 10.46
C ASN A 322 9.54 20.34 11.84
N LEU A 323 9.93 21.07 12.86
CA LEU A 323 9.73 20.67 14.24
C LEU A 323 8.69 21.60 14.86
N PHE A 324 7.64 21.00 15.42
CA PHE A 324 6.59 21.70 16.14
C PHE A 324 6.74 21.49 17.64
N LEU A 325 6.76 22.61 18.37
CA LEU A 325 6.87 22.63 19.82
C LEU A 325 5.48 22.92 20.39
N HIS A 326 4.88 21.93 21.03
CA HIS A 326 3.61 22.08 21.74
C HIS A 326 3.92 22.53 23.18
N VAL A 327 3.62 23.75 23.50
CA VAL A 327 3.93 24.32 24.83
C VAL A 327 3.00 23.74 25.88
N VAL A 328 3.58 23.18 26.92
CA VAL A 328 2.88 22.71 28.11
C VAL A 328 3.40 23.51 29.33
N VAL A 329 2.54 24.40 29.83
CA VAL A 329 2.93 25.18 31.01
C VAL A 329 2.76 24.34 32.26
N GLU A 330 3.85 24.08 32.97
CA GLU A 330 3.84 23.34 34.23
C GLU A 330 3.61 24.28 35.41
N VAL A 331 2.55 23.99 36.17
CA VAL A 331 2.26 24.71 37.42
C VAL A 331 2.95 24.01 38.59
N PRO A 332 3.88 24.67 39.26
CA PRO A 332 4.64 24.05 40.31
C PRO A 332 3.82 23.85 41.61
N LYS A 333 4.18 22.82 42.36
CA LYS A 333 3.67 22.65 43.73
C LYS A 333 4.45 23.56 44.70
N LEU A 334 3.76 24.54 45.30
CA LEU A 334 4.38 25.55 46.16
C LEU A 334 4.24 25.21 47.63
N SER A 335 5.24 25.65 48.43
CA SER A 335 5.17 25.66 49.91
C SER A 335 4.17 26.70 50.40
N ARG A 336 3.80 26.64 51.69
CA ARG A 336 2.84 27.58 52.31
C ARG A 336 3.29 29.05 52.23
N GLU A 337 4.58 29.29 52.38
CA GLU A 337 5.17 30.64 52.32
C GLU A 337 5.19 31.16 50.88
N GLN A 338 5.60 30.32 49.93
CA GLN A 338 5.60 30.65 48.50
C GLN A 338 4.20 30.98 47.97
N LYS A 339 3.17 30.26 48.42
CA LYS A 339 1.75 30.57 48.05
C LYS A 339 1.38 31.98 48.47
N LYS A 340 1.66 32.36 49.74
CA LYS A 340 1.37 33.71 50.22
C LYS A 340 2.09 34.81 49.47
N GLN A 341 3.32 34.56 49.01
CA GLN A 341 4.07 35.52 48.22
C GLN A 341 3.46 35.65 46.81
N LEU A 342 3.10 34.51 46.20
CA LEU A 342 2.48 34.51 44.89
C LEU A 342 1.10 35.18 44.90
N GLU A 343 0.29 34.95 45.94
CA GLU A 343 -1.04 35.59 46.11
C GLU A 343 -0.90 37.12 46.10
N LYS A 344 0.05 37.68 46.80
CA LYS A 344 0.30 39.13 46.84
C LYS A 344 0.63 39.69 45.45
N VAL A 345 1.51 39.00 44.71
CA VAL A 345 1.88 39.42 43.36
C VAL A 345 0.65 39.33 42.40
N TYR A 346 -0.16 38.30 42.62
CA TYR A 346 -1.32 38.07 41.76
C TYR A 346 -2.48 39.07 42.01
N GLU A 347 -2.62 39.55 43.24
CA GLU A 347 -3.55 40.63 43.60
C GLU A 347 -3.25 41.94 42.85
N GLU A 348 -1.96 42.19 42.51
CA GLU A 348 -1.52 43.37 41.76
C GLU A 348 -1.80 43.25 40.24
N ILE A 349 -1.88 42.02 39.70
CA ILE A 349 -2.02 41.75 38.24
C ILE A 349 -3.46 41.97 37.81
N GLY A 350 -4.46 42.14 38.38
CA GLY A 350 -5.84 42.36 38.00
C GLY A 350 -6.32 41.65 36.68
N LEU A 351 -7.61 41.53 36.54
CA LEU A 351 -8.23 40.85 35.37
C LEU A 351 -7.95 41.52 33.99
N LYS A 352 -7.60 42.82 34.00
CA LYS A 352 -7.32 43.55 32.76
C LYS A 352 -6.15 43.01 31.96
N GLN A 353 -5.21 42.36 32.64
CA GLN A 353 -4.01 41.78 32.05
C GLN A 353 -4.19 40.28 31.67
N GLN A 354 -5.40 39.74 31.88
CA GLN A 354 -5.76 38.35 31.64
C GLN A 354 -6.88 38.26 30.61
N GLU A 355 -6.55 38.46 29.36
CA GLU A 355 -7.55 38.61 28.26
C GLU A 355 -8.56 37.46 28.19
N GLN A 356 -8.12 36.20 28.34
CA GLN A 356 -9.02 35.04 28.24
C GLN A 356 -9.99 34.99 29.44
N MET A 357 -9.46 35.23 30.66
CA MET A 357 -10.32 35.27 31.84
C MET A 357 -11.31 36.43 31.79
N LYS A 358 -10.86 37.59 31.30
CA LYS A 358 -11.72 38.75 31.10
C LYS A 358 -12.81 38.45 30.09
N LYS A 359 -12.48 37.93 28.92
CA LYS A 359 -13.44 37.55 27.89
C LYS A 359 -14.47 36.53 28.39
N TYR A 360 -14.04 35.58 29.20
CA TYR A 360 -14.93 34.60 29.81
C TYR A 360 -15.85 35.24 30.83
N ALA A 361 -15.35 36.15 31.70
CA ALA A 361 -16.14 36.88 32.66
C ALA A 361 -17.20 37.77 31.98
N ASP A 362 -16.81 38.52 30.95
CA ASP A 362 -17.73 39.38 30.16
C ASP A 362 -18.85 38.53 29.52
N ASN A 363 -18.53 37.33 28.99
CA ASN A 363 -19.52 36.43 28.43
C ASN A 363 -20.48 35.85 29.49
N MET A 364 -19.97 35.49 30.65
CA MET A 364 -20.76 34.98 31.76
C MET A 364 -21.74 36.05 32.28
N GLU A 365 -21.22 37.26 32.45
CA GLU A 365 -22.05 38.39 32.87
C GLU A 365 -23.19 38.69 31.85
N ALA A 366 -22.86 38.64 30.56
CA ALA A 366 -23.84 38.84 29.48
C ALA A 366 -24.92 37.75 29.44
N LEU A 367 -24.60 36.50 29.79
CA LEU A 367 -25.53 35.36 29.70
C LEU A 367 -26.34 35.17 30.99
N TYR A 368 -25.72 35.35 32.15
CA TYR A 368 -26.30 34.96 33.43
C TYR A 368 -26.38 36.12 34.44
N GLY A 369 -25.78 37.28 34.14
CA GLY A 369 -25.70 38.41 35.07
C GLY A 369 -24.78 38.19 36.26
N GLU A 370 -23.89 37.20 36.18
CA GLU A 370 -22.95 36.81 37.23
C GLU A 370 -21.51 36.81 36.69
N THR A 371 -20.54 37.16 37.49
CA THR A 371 -19.11 37.08 37.18
C THR A 371 -18.49 35.85 37.85
N PRO A 372 -17.63 35.08 37.16
CA PRO A 372 -17.02 33.88 37.73
C PRO A 372 -15.88 34.14 38.73
N TYR A 373 -15.41 35.41 38.87
CA TYR A 373 -14.26 35.79 39.68
C TYR A 373 -14.59 37.03 40.56
#